data_adf93eb4bede42d9cbf35a871c68eb45
#
_entry.id   adf93eb4bede42d9cbf35a871c68eb45
#
_cell.length_a   1.000
_cell.length_b   1.000
_cell.length_c   1.000
_cell.angle_alpha   90.00
_cell.angle_beta   90.00
_cell.angle_gamma   90.00
#
_symmetry.space_group_name_H-M   'P 1'
#
loop_
_entity.id
_entity.type
_entity.pdbx_description
1 polymer ?
#
loop_
_entity_poly.entity_id
_entity_poly.type
_entity_poly.pdbx_seq_one_letter_code
_entity_poly.pdbx_strand_id
1 'polypeptide(L)'
;LRTTPIHSCEILLYRYIAGVLCMFGILGIYSIIFYLTTMIGSGQHGIIENLDVLLLILKVLLLESIAFMGIFCVFTIYFNRPFLIGIAYWIIWESIVSGQNYQKLTVTHYLNSILFDSTKEMGWDVIASDYGLVNSKGDIIATEPLTAALIIVVIAAISLFLGTRGLS
;
A
#
# COMPACT_ATOMS: atom_id res chain seq x y z
N LEU A 1 -15.21 39.97 -2.30
CA LEU A 1 -14.85 38.58 -2.06
C LEU A 1 -13.58 38.59 -1.21
N ARG A 2 -13.68 38.32 0.10
CA ARG A 2 -12.53 38.08 0.97
C ARG A 2 -11.96 36.73 0.60
N THR A 3 -10.88 36.69 -0.17
CA THR A 3 -10.08 35.50 -0.37
C THR A 3 -9.33 35.23 0.93
N THR A 4 -9.84 34.33 1.75
CA THR A 4 -9.07 33.82 2.89
C THR A 4 -7.83 33.12 2.34
N PRO A 5 -6.62 33.47 2.78
CA PRO A 5 -5.41 32.79 2.35
C PRO A 5 -5.49 31.33 2.83
N ILE A 6 -5.72 30.41 1.91
CA ILE A 6 -5.69 28.98 2.20
C ILE A 6 -4.23 28.59 2.41
N HIS A 7 -3.90 27.99 3.55
CA HIS A 7 -2.54 27.53 3.83
C HIS A 7 -2.14 26.43 2.83
N SER A 8 -0.90 26.48 2.34
CA SER A 8 -0.36 25.48 1.41
C SER A 8 -0.49 24.05 1.93
N CYS A 9 -0.42 23.87 3.25
CA CYS A 9 -0.61 22.59 3.92
C CYS A 9 -2.04 22.02 3.73
N GLU A 10 -3.06 22.89 3.76
CA GLU A 10 -4.44 22.46 3.56
C GLU A 10 -4.67 21.95 2.14
N ILE A 11 -4.11 22.65 1.15
CA ILE A 11 -4.19 22.23 -0.25
C ILE A 11 -3.52 20.87 -0.44
N LEU A 12 -2.34 20.67 0.15
CA LEU A 12 -1.64 19.39 0.09
C LEU A 12 -2.45 18.26 0.72
N LEU A 13 -3.03 18.50 1.90
CA LEU A 13 -3.82 17.52 2.62
C LEU A 13 -5.06 17.11 1.82
N TYR A 14 -5.78 18.08 1.25
CA TYR A 14 -6.94 17.78 0.40
C TYR A 14 -6.56 16.97 -0.84
N ARG A 15 -5.44 17.30 -1.50
CA ARG A 15 -4.93 16.54 -2.64
C ARG A 15 -4.54 15.12 -2.25
N TYR A 16 -3.90 14.97 -1.10
CA TYR A 16 -3.53 13.66 -0.57
C TYR A 16 -4.75 12.79 -0.30
N ILE A 17 -5.72 13.32 0.46
CA ILE A 17 -6.96 12.58 0.78
C ILE A 17 -7.73 12.21 -0.49
N ALA A 18 -7.91 13.16 -1.41
CA ALA A 18 -8.57 12.90 -2.68
C ALA A 18 -7.85 11.82 -3.50
N GLY A 19 -6.51 11.85 -3.53
CA GLY A 19 -5.69 10.84 -4.20
C GLY A 19 -5.83 9.46 -3.57
N VAL A 20 -5.78 9.36 -2.23
CA VAL A 20 -5.98 8.10 -1.50
C VAL A 20 -7.36 7.52 -1.81
N LEU A 21 -8.42 8.34 -1.74
CA LEU A 21 -9.79 7.89 -2.03
C LEU A 21 -9.95 7.44 -3.48
N CYS A 22 -9.36 8.17 -4.42
CA CYS A 22 -9.41 7.82 -5.85
C CYS A 22 -8.68 6.50 -6.11
N MET A 23 -7.44 6.36 -5.62
CA MET A 23 -6.64 5.15 -5.79
C MET A 23 -7.32 3.95 -5.13
N PHE A 24 -7.75 4.08 -3.88
CA PHE A 24 -8.47 3.03 -3.16
C PHE A 24 -9.79 2.67 -3.85
N GLY A 25 -10.54 3.66 -4.35
CA GLY A 25 -11.80 3.43 -5.07
C GLY A 25 -11.60 2.61 -6.34
N ILE A 26 -10.61 2.97 -7.16
CA ILE A 26 -10.31 2.24 -8.40
C ILE A 26 -9.84 0.81 -8.09
N LEU A 27 -8.85 0.66 -7.23
CA LEU A 27 -8.29 -0.66 -6.88
C LEU A 27 -9.32 -1.52 -6.14
N GLY A 28 -10.14 -0.93 -5.26
CA GLY A 28 -11.21 -1.61 -4.56
C GLY A 28 -12.27 -2.17 -5.51
N ILE A 29 -12.72 -1.39 -6.50
CA ILE A 29 -13.67 -1.86 -7.52
C ILE A 29 -13.06 -3.04 -8.29
N TYR A 30 -11.81 -2.94 -8.74
CA TYR A 30 -11.12 -4.05 -9.41
C TYR A 30 -11.05 -5.30 -8.53
N SER A 31 -10.72 -5.15 -7.25
CA SER A 31 -10.64 -6.27 -6.30
C SER A 31 -11.99 -6.93 -6.08
N ILE A 32 -13.07 -6.16 -5.99
CA ILE A 32 -14.43 -6.70 -5.85
C ILE A 32 -14.82 -7.48 -7.11
N ILE A 33 -14.58 -6.93 -8.29
CA ILE A 33 -14.87 -7.61 -9.56
C ILE A 33 -14.05 -8.89 -9.66
N PHE A 34 -12.76 -8.84 -9.35
CA PHE A 34 -11.87 -10.00 -9.38
C PHE A 34 -12.35 -11.10 -8.42
N TYR A 35 -12.67 -10.71 -7.16
CA TYR A 35 -13.20 -11.61 -6.15
C TYR A 35 -14.48 -12.32 -6.64
N LEU A 36 -15.47 -11.55 -7.13
CA LEU A 36 -16.72 -12.11 -7.65
C LEU A 36 -16.49 -13.06 -8.82
N THR A 37 -15.61 -12.68 -9.75
CA THR A 37 -15.29 -13.51 -10.93
C THR A 37 -14.64 -14.84 -10.51
N THR A 38 -13.71 -14.78 -9.54
CA THR A 38 -13.03 -15.98 -9.02
C THR A 38 -14.01 -16.91 -8.30
N MET A 39 -14.89 -16.37 -7.47
CA MET A 39 -15.88 -17.16 -6.72
C MET A 39 -16.91 -17.83 -7.64
N ILE A 40 -17.40 -17.13 -8.66
CA ILE A 40 -18.31 -17.68 -9.66
C ILE A 40 -17.60 -18.74 -10.52
N GLY A 41 -16.37 -18.47 -10.95
CA GLY A 41 -15.60 -19.36 -11.82
C GLY A 41 -15.15 -20.66 -11.15
N SER A 42 -14.91 -20.63 -9.85
CA SER A 42 -14.51 -21.83 -9.07
C SER A 42 -15.69 -22.72 -8.65
N GLY A 43 -16.94 -22.33 -8.95
CA GLY A 43 -18.13 -23.07 -8.54
C GLY A 43 -18.34 -23.13 -7.02
N GLN A 44 -17.63 -22.34 -6.27
CA GLN A 44 -17.78 -22.27 -4.81
C GLN A 44 -19.05 -21.49 -4.45
N HIS A 45 -19.98 -22.18 -3.81
CA HIS A 45 -21.26 -21.60 -3.38
C HIS A 45 -21.13 -20.66 -2.16
N GLY A 46 -19.90 -20.45 -1.64
CA GLY A 46 -19.61 -19.74 -0.41
C GLY A 46 -19.11 -18.29 -0.63
N ILE A 47 -19.76 -17.48 -1.49
CA ILE A 47 -19.39 -16.03 -1.62
C ILE A 47 -19.43 -15.34 -0.27
N ILE A 48 -20.43 -15.65 0.57
CA ILE A 48 -20.59 -15.03 1.89
C ILE A 48 -19.59 -15.61 2.91
N GLU A 49 -19.25 -16.87 2.80
CA GLU A 49 -18.31 -17.55 3.72
C GLU A 49 -16.87 -17.05 3.59
N ASN A 50 -16.50 -16.50 2.41
CA ASN A 50 -15.15 -16.00 2.14
C ASN A 50 -15.08 -14.47 2.11
N LEU A 51 -16.05 -13.75 2.65
CA LEU A 51 -16.02 -12.28 2.73
C LEU A 51 -14.82 -11.74 3.52
N ASP A 52 -14.31 -12.51 4.48
CA ASP A 52 -13.13 -12.14 5.27
C ASP A 52 -11.90 -11.94 4.39
N VAL A 53 -11.76 -12.72 3.31
CA VAL A 53 -10.68 -12.56 2.34
C VAL A 53 -10.82 -11.24 1.57
N LEU A 54 -12.03 -10.90 1.13
CA LEU A 54 -12.27 -9.63 0.45
C LEU A 54 -11.98 -8.44 1.39
N LEU A 55 -12.44 -8.51 2.64
CA LEU A 55 -12.18 -7.46 3.63
C LEU A 55 -10.69 -7.31 3.93
N LEU A 56 -9.94 -8.41 3.99
CA LEU A 56 -8.49 -8.39 4.13
C LEU A 56 -7.84 -7.68 2.95
N ILE A 57 -8.19 -8.03 1.72
CA ILE A 57 -7.66 -7.40 0.51
C ILE A 57 -7.95 -5.90 0.52
N LEU A 58 -9.18 -5.48 0.82
CA LEU A 58 -9.56 -4.07 0.89
C LEU A 58 -8.78 -3.32 1.97
N LYS A 59 -8.56 -3.92 3.14
CA LYS A 59 -7.74 -3.34 4.22
C LYS A 59 -6.30 -3.10 3.77
N VAL A 60 -5.68 -4.08 3.11
CA VAL A 60 -4.31 -3.97 2.60
C VAL A 60 -4.22 -2.92 1.49
N LEU A 61 -5.18 -2.88 0.54
CA LEU A 61 -5.25 -1.86 -0.50
C LEU A 61 -5.42 -0.44 0.05
N LEU A 62 -6.15 -0.28 1.15
CA LEU A 62 -6.25 1.01 1.82
C LEU A 62 -4.90 1.46 2.37
N LEU A 63 -4.18 0.58 3.06
CA LEU A 63 -2.84 0.87 3.58
C LEU A 63 -1.85 1.16 2.46
N GLU A 64 -1.91 0.40 1.37
CA GLU A 64 -1.14 0.62 0.16
C GLU A 64 -1.38 2.02 -0.43
N SER A 65 -2.66 2.39 -0.59
CA SER A 65 -3.05 3.71 -1.11
C SER A 65 -2.54 4.85 -0.23
N ILE A 66 -2.60 4.69 1.09
CA ILE A 66 -2.08 5.66 2.06
C ILE A 66 -0.56 5.86 1.89
N ALA A 67 0.20 4.77 1.81
CA ALA A 67 1.65 4.81 1.69
C ALA A 67 2.10 5.44 0.36
N PHE A 68 1.63 4.89 -0.77
CA PHE A 68 2.07 5.34 -2.09
C PHE A 68 1.63 6.76 -2.41
N MET A 69 0.42 7.17 -2.02
CA MET A 69 0.01 8.56 -2.20
C MET A 69 0.86 9.54 -1.40
N GLY A 70 1.32 9.16 -0.20
CA GLY A 70 2.28 9.96 0.56
C GLY A 70 3.58 10.17 -0.21
N ILE A 71 4.17 9.08 -0.72
CA ILE A 71 5.41 9.12 -1.51
C ILE A 71 5.23 9.94 -2.80
N PHE A 72 4.13 9.74 -3.53
CA PHE A 72 3.85 10.50 -4.75
C PHE A 72 3.60 11.98 -4.51
N CYS A 73 3.03 12.36 -3.37
CA CYS A 73 2.93 13.78 -2.98
C CYS A 73 4.30 14.44 -2.88
N VAL A 74 5.30 13.76 -2.28
CA VAL A 74 6.69 14.26 -2.24
C VAL A 74 7.24 14.41 -3.66
N PHE A 75 7.09 13.40 -4.51
CA PHE A 75 7.58 13.48 -5.89
C PHE A 75 6.96 14.64 -6.67
N THR A 76 5.67 14.92 -6.46
CA THR A 76 4.96 16.02 -7.13
C THR A 76 5.54 17.39 -6.75
N ILE A 77 6.08 17.55 -5.55
CA ILE A 77 6.62 18.81 -5.05
C ILE A 77 8.08 19.00 -5.48
N TYR A 78 8.89 17.96 -5.38
CA TYR A 78 10.33 18.07 -5.58
C TYR A 78 10.79 17.83 -7.02
N PHE A 79 9.97 17.23 -7.88
CA PHE A 79 10.38 16.85 -9.23
C PHE A 79 9.48 17.44 -10.32
N ASN A 80 10.09 17.90 -11.39
CA ASN A 80 9.39 18.45 -12.56
C ASN A 80 8.60 17.39 -13.36
N ARG A 81 8.96 16.11 -13.22
CA ARG A 81 8.31 14.98 -13.90
C ARG A 81 7.96 13.87 -12.89
N PRO A 82 7.02 14.13 -11.97
CA PRO A 82 6.73 13.22 -10.85
C PRO A 82 6.25 11.82 -11.30
N PHE A 83 5.53 11.75 -12.40
CA PHE A 83 5.03 10.49 -12.95
C PHE A 83 6.16 9.54 -13.37
N LEU A 84 7.16 10.03 -14.10
CA LEU A 84 8.30 9.21 -14.52
C LEU A 84 9.12 8.73 -13.33
N ILE A 85 9.30 9.59 -12.33
CA ILE A 85 10.03 9.27 -11.11
C ILE A 85 9.23 8.26 -10.27
N GLY A 86 7.91 8.39 -10.21
CA GLY A 86 7.05 7.42 -9.55
C GLY A 86 7.14 6.02 -10.16
N ILE A 87 7.14 5.91 -11.49
CA ILE A 87 7.35 4.64 -12.20
C ILE A 87 8.76 4.09 -11.93
N ALA A 88 9.79 4.94 -12.02
CA ALA A 88 11.16 4.52 -11.74
C ALA A 88 11.33 4.04 -10.29
N TYR A 89 10.73 4.72 -9.32
CA TYR A 89 10.68 4.30 -7.93
C TYR A 89 10.04 2.92 -7.79
N TRP A 90 8.87 2.72 -8.39
CA TRP A 90 8.15 1.45 -8.30
C TRP A 90 8.97 0.30 -8.90
N ILE A 91 9.55 0.48 -10.09
CA ILE A 91 10.34 -0.57 -10.75
C ILE A 91 11.64 -0.83 -10.00
N ILE A 92 12.40 0.21 -9.64
CA ILE A 92 13.73 0.04 -9.07
C ILE A 92 13.63 -0.32 -7.59
N TRP A 93 12.85 0.44 -6.83
CA TRP A 93 12.82 0.29 -5.38
C TRP A 93 11.91 -0.83 -4.93
N GLU A 94 10.65 -0.84 -5.37
CA GLU A 94 9.70 -1.85 -4.91
C GLU A 94 9.88 -3.20 -5.60
N SER A 95 10.30 -3.28 -6.86
CA SER A 95 10.45 -4.55 -7.57
C SER A 95 11.87 -5.16 -7.44
N ILE A 96 12.93 -4.36 -7.57
CA ILE A 96 14.30 -4.88 -7.53
C ILE A 96 14.79 -5.03 -6.09
N VAL A 97 14.57 -4.03 -5.23
CA VAL A 97 15.03 -4.05 -3.85
C VAL A 97 14.25 -5.05 -3.00
N SER A 98 12.95 -5.26 -3.29
CA SER A 98 12.14 -6.26 -2.58
C SER A 98 12.63 -7.70 -2.76
N GLY A 99 13.33 -8.02 -3.86
CA GLY A 99 13.92 -9.33 -4.12
C GLY A 99 15.24 -9.63 -3.41
N GLN A 100 15.79 -8.69 -2.62
CA GLN A 100 17.13 -8.78 -2.00
C GLN A 100 17.05 -8.71 -0.47
N ASN A 101 18.20 -8.73 0.18
CA ASN A 101 18.33 -8.65 1.65
C ASN A 101 17.79 -7.33 2.28
N TYR A 102 17.39 -6.36 1.46
CA TYR A 102 16.90 -5.04 1.88
C TYR A 102 15.38 -4.93 1.83
N GLN A 103 14.66 -6.03 1.77
CA GLN A 103 13.18 -6.07 1.66
C GLN A 103 12.48 -5.21 2.71
N LYS A 104 12.99 -5.14 3.94
CA LYS A 104 12.44 -4.31 5.03
C LYS A 104 12.44 -2.80 4.75
N LEU A 105 13.07 -2.35 3.67
CA LEU A 105 13.07 -0.94 3.25
C LEU A 105 11.94 -0.63 2.24
N THR A 106 11.18 -1.62 1.82
CA THR A 106 10.09 -1.47 0.84
C THR A 106 8.73 -1.48 1.52
N VAL A 107 7.79 -0.72 0.97
CA VAL A 107 6.39 -0.72 1.44
C VAL A 107 5.76 -2.09 1.20
N THR A 108 6.07 -2.71 0.07
CA THR A 108 5.60 -4.04 -0.32
C THR A 108 5.90 -5.11 0.73
N HIS A 109 7.08 -5.06 1.38
CA HIS A 109 7.42 -5.99 2.45
C HIS A 109 6.41 -5.95 3.62
N TYR A 110 6.04 -4.75 4.06
CA TYR A 110 5.11 -4.60 5.18
C TYR A 110 3.67 -5.02 4.81
N LEU A 111 3.25 -4.71 3.58
CA LEU A 111 1.94 -5.16 3.08
C LEU A 111 1.88 -6.68 2.97
N ASN A 112 2.92 -7.32 2.44
CA ASN A 112 3.03 -8.76 2.33
C ASN A 112 3.09 -9.44 3.72
N SER A 113 3.74 -8.82 4.70
CA SER A 113 3.76 -9.32 6.08
C SER A 113 2.37 -9.34 6.70
N ILE A 114 1.56 -8.28 6.48
CA ILE A 114 0.17 -8.22 6.94
C ILE A 114 -0.67 -9.29 6.25
N LEU A 115 -0.52 -9.46 4.94
CA LEU A 115 -1.22 -10.49 4.18
C LEU A 115 -0.88 -11.90 4.68
N PHE A 116 0.41 -12.20 4.83
CA PHE A 116 0.90 -13.50 5.28
C PHE A 116 0.34 -13.88 6.65
N ASP A 117 0.42 -12.97 7.62
CA ASP A 117 -0.05 -13.24 8.97
C ASP A 117 -1.58 -13.42 9.02
N SER A 118 -2.33 -12.53 8.35
CA SER A 118 -3.78 -12.61 8.29
C SER A 118 -4.29 -13.87 7.56
N THR A 119 -3.62 -14.31 6.49
CA THR A 119 -3.99 -15.55 5.79
C THR A 119 -3.68 -16.78 6.62
N LYS A 120 -2.62 -16.76 7.41
CA LYS A 120 -2.29 -17.81 8.38
C LYS A 120 -3.32 -17.87 9.50
N GLU A 121 -3.79 -16.73 10.01
CA GLU A 121 -4.87 -16.67 11.01
C GLU A 121 -6.19 -17.24 10.46
N MET A 122 -6.46 -17.10 9.16
CA MET A 122 -7.62 -17.71 8.49
C MET A 122 -7.47 -19.24 8.30
N GLY A 123 -6.36 -19.84 8.75
CA GLY A 123 -6.12 -21.28 8.69
C GLY A 123 -5.65 -21.77 7.30
N TRP A 124 -5.17 -20.86 6.44
CA TRP A 124 -4.63 -21.25 5.14
C TRP A 124 -3.19 -21.75 5.29
N ASP A 125 -2.87 -22.83 4.58
CA ASP A 125 -1.50 -23.36 4.50
C ASP A 125 -0.69 -22.50 3.52
N VAL A 126 -0.09 -21.44 4.02
CA VAL A 126 0.64 -20.43 3.23
C VAL A 126 2.13 -20.52 3.50
N ILE A 127 2.93 -20.39 2.44
CA ILE A 127 4.37 -20.45 2.50
C ILE A 127 4.92 -19.01 2.41
N ALA A 128 5.80 -18.64 3.33
CA ALA A 128 6.38 -17.29 3.41
C ALA A 128 7.13 -16.87 2.12
N SER A 129 7.65 -17.83 1.36
CA SER A 129 8.30 -17.56 0.05
C SER A 129 7.35 -16.99 -0.99
N ASP A 130 6.07 -17.38 -0.96
CA ASP A 130 5.07 -16.92 -1.94
C ASP A 130 4.76 -15.43 -1.78
N TYR A 131 4.99 -14.91 -0.56
CA TYR A 131 4.89 -13.50 -0.23
C TYR A 131 6.21 -12.75 -0.31
N GLY A 132 7.30 -13.42 -0.75
CA GLY A 132 8.62 -12.82 -0.78
C GLY A 132 9.19 -12.49 0.60
N LEU A 133 8.75 -13.17 1.66
CA LEU A 133 9.14 -12.92 3.04
C LEU A 133 10.26 -13.84 3.55
N VAL A 134 11.09 -14.31 2.63
CA VAL A 134 12.23 -15.18 2.94
C VAL A 134 13.52 -14.50 2.50
N ASN A 135 14.52 -14.49 3.36
CA ASN A 135 15.84 -13.94 3.03
C ASN A 135 16.67 -14.93 2.18
N SER A 136 17.84 -14.50 1.71
CA SER A 136 18.76 -15.34 0.94
C SER A 136 19.31 -16.58 1.72
N LYS A 137 19.08 -16.63 3.04
CA LYS A 137 19.47 -17.75 3.91
C LYS A 137 18.31 -18.72 4.19
N GLY A 138 17.11 -18.41 3.70
CA GLY A 138 15.91 -19.21 3.92
C GLY A 138 15.13 -18.89 5.21
N ASP A 139 15.53 -17.85 5.97
CA ASP A 139 14.82 -17.47 7.18
C ASP A 139 13.59 -16.59 6.86
N ILE A 140 12.51 -16.78 7.61
CA ILE A 140 11.30 -15.95 7.50
C ILE A 140 11.57 -14.60 8.16
N ILE A 141 11.36 -13.53 7.41
CA ILE A 141 11.60 -12.14 7.84
C ILE A 141 10.30 -11.32 7.98
N ALA A 142 9.15 -11.98 8.05
CA ALA A 142 7.86 -11.30 8.22
C ALA A 142 7.88 -10.38 9.44
N THR A 143 7.21 -9.23 9.32
CA THR A 143 7.06 -8.25 10.39
C THR A 143 5.67 -8.41 10.99
N GLU A 144 5.52 -8.28 12.31
CA GLU A 144 4.20 -8.32 12.95
C GLU A 144 3.22 -7.33 12.30
N PRO A 145 1.96 -7.71 12.06
CA PRO A 145 1.01 -6.91 11.29
C PRO A 145 0.74 -5.52 11.88
N LEU A 146 0.69 -5.41 13.20
CA LEU A 146 0.51 -4.13 13.88
C LEU A 146 1.73 -3.22 13.64
N THR A 147 2.93 -3.75 13.77
CA THR A 147 4.19 -3.03 13.54
C THR A 147 4.31 -2.62 12.07
N ALA A 148 3.94 -3.51 11.15
CA ALA A 148 3.92 -3.24 9.72
C ALA A 148 2.96 -2.09 9.37
N ALA A 149 1.74 -2.11 9.90
CA ALA A 149 0.75 -1.05 9.70
C ALA A 149 1.24 0.30 10.28
N LEU A 150 1.85 0.31 11.47
CA LEU A 150 2.42 1.52 12.06
C LEU A 150 3.54 2.11 11.19
N ILE A 151 4.44 1.28 10.65
CA ILE A 151 5.51 1.74 9.77
C ILE A 151 4.95 2.37 8.51
N ILE A 152 3.91 1.79 7.90
CA ILE A 152 3.23 2.34 6.73
C ILE A 152 2.66 3.74 7.04
N VAL A 153 1.97 3.90 8.17
CA VAL A 153 1.42 5.19 8.60
C VAL A 153 2.52 6.21 8.87
N VAL A 154 3.64 5.79 9.47
CA VAL A 154 4.80 6.65 9.71
C VAL A 154 5.44 7.11 8.39
N ILE A 155 5.59 6.22 7.42
CA ILE A 155 6.08 6.57 6.07
C ILE A 155 5.18 7.64 5.44
N ALA A 156 3.86 7.46 5.49
CA ALA A 156 2.91 8.43 4.97
C ALA A 156 3.00 9.78 5.71
N ALA A 157 3.09 9.78 7.02
CA ALA A 157 3.22 10.99 7.84
C ALA A 157 4.51 11.76 7.55
N ILE A 158 5.65 11.06 7.46
CA ILE A 158 6.95 11.66 7.10
C ILE A 158 6.87 12.26 5.68
N SER A 159 6.28 11.53 4.73
CA SER A 159 6.11 12.00 3.36
C SER A 159 5.28 13.28 3.29
N LEU A 160 4.17 13.35 4.01
CA LEU A 160 3.34 14.55 4.10
C LEU A 160 4.09 15.72 4.76
N PHE A 161 4.84 15.45 5.83
CA PHE A 161 5.65 16.47 6.49
C PHE A 161 6.73 17.05 5.57
N LEU A 162 7.43 16.20 4.82
CA LEU A 162 8.40 16.64 3.81
C LEU A 162 7.72 17.44 2.70
N GLY A 163 6.53 17.02 2.27
CA GLY A 163 5.72 17.73 1.29
C GLY A 163 5.34 19.14 1.75
N THR A 164 4.93 19.32 3.00
CA THR A 164 4.59 20.66 3.55
C THR A 164 5.79 21.58 3.60
N ARG A 165 6.99 21.06 3.93
CA ARG A 165 8.23 21.85 3.92
C ARG A 165 8.69 22.27 2.52
N GLY A 166 8.42 21.47 1.51
CA GLY A 166 8.76 21.82 0.13
C GLY A 166 7.86 22.92 -0.48
N LEU A 167 6.73 23.22 0.16
CA LEU A 167 5.78 24.26 -0.26
C LEU A 167 5.95 25.58 0.49
N SER A 168 6.74 25.62 1.55
CA SER A 168 7.07 26.83 2.35
C SER A 168 8.29 27.55 1.77
#